data_d5cf7080a026fe290d577f0925256d09
#
_entry.id   d5cf7080a026fe290d577f0925256d09
#
_cell.length_a   1.000
_cell.length_b   1.000
_cell.length_c   1.000
_cell.angle_alpha   90.00
_cell.angle_beta   90.00
_cell.angle_gamma   90.00
#
_symmetry.space_group_name_H-M   'P 1'
#
loop_
_entity.id
_entity.type
_entity.pdbx_description
1 polymer ?
#
loop_
_entity_poly.entity_id
_entity_poly.type
_entity_poly.pdbx_seq_one_letter_code
_entity_poly.pdbx_strand_id
1 'polypeptide(L)'
;ENYPELSGAEQRRVAAALLMSTANPLFATDTLEYSPRAQGSGLADLVKATTTKAYLTGTSASEGRPKAEIGDNDSKDGIFNFSFEINNLTDEALTYTLDSSLLTESIYGDRFIAAAPYGLTTRVTFEGGNTVNVPANGRVTVNAEISLTDADKEYMNRFPNGIFVEGFVYAVPVAGSEAEQPVSLVMPIVGFYGDWSAADIFDSEKESEYSLYPVRIFTNNAQLGTNPYIRTGRAGDAYNAFSYSNPLAEIDYGMLRNARTLRITVTDRNTGDVYFDISGEYQTKSYYNAAYGQVIPGYLLAGEGDVWDGKDLDGNELPDGTVVTYKMEAYLDDGDDFVDDSIVFDVTLDSAAPQILNGADLQSAVSFDEENGRTYLNLELLENRYIAAVLFESSNGTIMGKFEVENTPGEVFSGR
;
A
#
# COMPACT_ATOMS: atom_id res chain seq x y z
N GLU A 1 34.96 -13.73 19.20
CA GLU A 1 36.33 -14.15 19.53
C GLU A 1 37.37 -13.50 18.62
N ASN A 2 37.07 -13.24 17.34
CA ASN A 2 38.03 -12.68 16.37
C ASN A 2 38.26 -11.17 16.52
N TYR A 3 37.35 -10.43 17.18
CA TYR A 3 37.40 -8.96 17.35
C TYR A 3 37.00 -8.58 18.78
N PRO A 4 37.83 -8.92 19.79
CA PRO A 4 37.49 -8.71 21.19
C PRO A 4 37.48 -7.23 21.61
N GLU A 5 38.09 -6.36 20.81
CA GLU A 5 38.17 -4.89 21.05
C GLU A 5 36.87 -4.17 20.72
N LEU A 6 35.96 -4.77 19.95
CA LEU A 6 34.71 -4.15 19.55
C LEU A 6 33.67 -4.16 20.68
N SER A 7 32.88 -3.12 20.78
CA SER A 7 31.72 -3.07 21.67
C SER A 7 30.64 -4.07 21.21
N GLY A 8 29.73 -4.46 22.11
CA GLY A 8 28.67 -5.39 21.78
C GLY A 8 27.77 -4.96 20.60
N ALA A 9 27.56 -3.66 20.41
CA ALA A 9 26.81 -3.12 19.27
C ALA A 9 27.62 -3.19 17.98
N GLU A 10 28.90 -2.82 18.03
CA GLU A 10 29.83 -2.92 16.89
C GLU A 10 30.06 -4.37 16.46
N GLN A 11 30.22 -5.28 17.43
CA GLN A 11 30.33 -6.71 17.12
C GLN A 11 29.11 -7.22 16.32
N ARG A 12 27.91 -6.84 16.74
CA ARG A 12 26.69 -7.25 16.01
C ARG A 12 26.67 -6.65 14.61
N ARG A 13 27.04 -5.37 14.46
CA ARG A 13 27.08 -4.70 13.16
C ARG A 13 28.09 -5.37 12.21
N VAL A 14 29.32 -5.60 12.69
CA VAL A 14 30.36 -6.27 11.90
C VAL A 14 29.96 -7.71 11.57
N ALA A 15 29.40 -8.46 12.53
CA ALA A 15 28.94 -9.83 12.28
C ALA A 15 27.84 -9.88 11.22
N ALA A 16 26.87 -8.95 11.27
CA ALA A 16 25.86 -8.83 10.23
C ALA A 16 26.46 -8.46 8.87
N ALA A 17 27.42 -7.52 8.84
CA ALA A 17 28.10 -7.14 7.61
C ALA A 17 28.90 -8.28 7.01
N LEU A 18 29.61 -9.07 7.81
CA LEU A 18 30.33 -10.27 7.37
C LEU A 18 29.39 -11.31 6.76
N LEU A 19 28.29 -11.64 7.45
CA LEU A 19 27.29 -12.60 6.95
C LEU A 19 26.63 -12.13 5.64
N MET A 20 26.24 -10.86 5.56
CA MET A 20 25.59 -10.34 4.36
C MET A 20 26.56 -10.21 3.20
N SER A 21 27.79 -9.73 3.44
CA SER A 21 28.79 -9.55 2.37
C SER A 21 29.30 -10.85 1.78
N THR A 22 29.20 -11.97 2.51
CA THR A 22 29.70 -13.28 2.07
C THR A 22 28.58 -14.25 1.71
N ALA A 23 27.35 -13.80 1.69
CA ALA A 23 26.21 -14.60 1.27
C ALA A 23 26.34 -15.04 -0.19
N ASN A 24 25.67 -16.12 -0.53
CA ASN A 24 25.62 -16.65 -1.89
C ASN A 24 24.26 -16.29 -2.52
N PRO A 25 24.18 -15.35 -3.48
CA PRO A 25 22.96 -15.10 -4.21
C PRO A 25 22.42 -16.37 -4.88
N LEU A 26 21.13 -16.59 -4.77
CA LEU A 26 20.44 -17.68 -5.44
C LEU A 26 20.00 -17.25 -6.83
N PHE A 27 20.05 -18.17 -7.76
CA PHE A 27 19.78 -17.93 -9.16
C PHE A 27 18.40 -18.45 -9.57
N ALA A 28 17.65 -17.62 -10.28
CA ALA A 28 16.37 -17.98 -10.90
C ALA A 28 16.59 -18.75 -12.22
N THR A 29 17.67 -18.44 -12.92
CA THR A 29 18.14 -19.12 -14.14
C THR A 29 19.65 -19.40 -14.02
N ASP A 30 20.24 -19.99 -15.04
CA ASP A 30 21.69 -20.25 -15.04
C ASP A 30 22.55 -18.97 -14.95
N THR A 31 21.97 -17.81 -15.23
CA THR A 31 22.72 -16.55 -15.37
C THR A 31 22.12 -15.35 -14.64
N LEU A 32 20.90 -15.46 -14.13
CA LEU A 32 20.22 -14.37 -13.42
C LEU A 32 19.84 -14.77 -12.02
N GLU A 33 20.18 -13.92 -11.07
CA GLU A 33 19.81 -14.05 -9.68
C GLU A 33 18.30 -13.82 -9.48
N TYR A 34 17.76 -14.36 -8.39
CA TYR A 34 16.49 -13.87 -7.87
C TYR A 34 16.60 -12.42 -7.39
N SER A 35 15.50 -11.69 -7.44
CA SER A 35 15.41 -10.31 -6.93
C SER A 35 15.94 -10.20 -5.49
N PRO A 36 16.79 -9.19 -5.18
CA PRO A 36 17.17 -8.85 -3.81
C PRO A 36 15.99 -8.67 -2.85
N ARG A 37 14.84 -8.20 -3.32
CA ARG A 37 13.62 -8.10 -2.51
C ARG A 37 13.09 -9.46 -2.06
N ALA A 38 13.39 -10.53 -2.80
CA ALA A 38 12.98 -11.89 -2.46
C ALA A 38 14.00 -12.64 -1.61
N GLN A 39 15.31 -12.34 -1.76
CA GLN A 39 16.38 -13.12 -1.13
C GLN A 39 17.36 -12.32 -0.26
N GLY A 40 17.26 -10.97 -0.25
CA GLY A 40 18.27 -10.11 0.39
C GLY A 40 19.64 -10.28 -0.29
N SER A 41 20.68 -10.52 0.51
CA SER A 41 22.04 -10.80 0.00
C SER A 41 22.21 -12.25 -0.50
N GLY A 42 21.25 -13.13 -0.26
CA GLY A 42 21.32 -14.55 -0.61
C GLY A 42 21.44 -15.49 0.58
N LEU A 43 21.84 -16.73 0.31
CA LEU A 43 22.02 -17.78 1.32
C LEU A 43 23.28 -17.50 2.17
N ALA A 44 23.11 -17.41 3.48
CA ALA A 44 24.22 -17.20 4.42
C ALA A 44 25.23 -18.38 4.39
N ASP A 45 26.51 -18.02 4.36
CA ASP A 45 27.62 -18.97 4.40
C ASP A 45 28.51 -18.68 5.63
N LEU A 46 28.35 -19.47 6.68
CA LEU A 46 29.07 -19.28 7.94
C LEU A 46 30.57 -19.49 7.79
N VAL A 47 31.00 -20.38 6.89
CA VAL A 47 32.43 -20.61 6.66
C VAL A 47 33.04 -19.38 6.01
N LYS A 48 32.44 -18.87 4.94
CA LYS A 48 32.89 -17.65 4.31
C LYS A 48 32.85 -16.44 5.26
N ALA A 49 31.78 -16.28 6.05
CA ALA A 49 31.64 -15.17 6.99
C ALA A 49 32.71 -15.18 8.11
N THR A 50 33.20 -16.35 8.52
CA THR A 50 34.22 -16.48 9.57
C THR A 50 35.64 -16.47 9.04
N THR A 51 35.84 -16.71 7.74
CA THR A 51 37.16 -16.74 7.11
C THR A 51 37.46 -15.52 6.23
N THR A 52 36.46 -14.73 5.91
CA THR A 52 36.65 -13.50 5.09
C THR A 52 37.60 -12.53 5.78
N LYS A 53 38.41 -11.87 4.96
CA LYS A 53 39.34 -10.83 5.36
C LYS A 53 38.80 -9.42 5.19
N ALA A 54 37.62 -9.29 4.59
CA ALA A 54 36.97 -7.98 4.32
C ALA A 54 35.47 -8.12 4.31
N TYR A 55 34.78 -6.96 4.40
CA TYR A 55 33.33 -6.87 4.27
C TYR A 55 32.94 -5.55 3.61
N LEU A 56 31.71 -5.50 3.08
CA LEU A 56 31.12 -4.30 2.48
C LEU A 56 30.24 -3.55 3.49
N THR A 57 30.11 -2.24 3.29
CA THR A 57 29.12 -1.41 3.96
C THR A 57 28.51 -0.42 2.96
N GLY A 58 27.19 -0.23 2.99
CA GLY A 58 26.54 0.81 2.24
C GLY A 58 26.67 2.16 2.95
N THR A 59 26.93 3.23 2.19
CA THR A 59 27.09 4.58 2.78
C THR A 59 25.74 5.22 3.09
N SER A 60 24.70 4.91 2.34
CA SER A 60 23.32 5.38 2.55
C SER A 60 22.48 4.43 3.39
N ALA A 61 22.96 3.21 3.64
CA ALA A 61 22.21 2.21 4.36
C ALA A 61 22.21 2.46 5.87
N SER A 62 21.06 2.26 6.49
CA SER A 62 20.89 2.27 7.94
C SER A 62 21.90 1.33 8.60
N GLU A 63 22.59 1.79 9.64
CA GLU A 63 23.61 1.06 10.39
C GLU A 63 24.80 0.55 9.54
N GLY A 64 25.04 1.09 8.34
CA GLY A 64 26.13 0.68 7.45
C GLY A 64 26.01 -0.76 6.99
N ARG A 65 24.80 -1.30 6.84
CA ARG A 65 24.58 -2.65 6.31
C ARG A 65 25.06 -2.75 4.87
N PRO A 66 25.53 -3.94 4.44
CA PRO A 66 25.93 -4.17 3.03
C PRO A 66 24.72 -4.23 2.11
N LYS A 67 24.15 -3.10 1.82
CA LYS A 67 23.08 -2.89 0.84
C LYS A 67 23.19 -1.49 0.24
N ALA A 68 22.82 -1.34 -1.01
CA ALA A 68 22.66 -0.05 -1.66
C ALA A 68 21.18 0.21 -1.94
N GLU A 69 20.61 1.12 -1.17
CA GLU A 69 19.30 1.71 -1.43
C GLU A 69 19.56 2.97 -2.26
N ILE A 70 19.31 2.89 -3.57
CA ILE A 70 19.72 3.92 -4.52
C ILE A 70 18.60 4.92 -4.84
N GLY A 71 17.44 4.78 -4.15
CA GLY A 71 16.32 5.71 -4.23
C GLY A 71 15.51 5.62 -5.50
N ASP A 72 14.70 6.64 -5.71
CA ASP A 72 13.80 6.79 -6.83
C ASP A 72 14.46 7.59 -7.97
N ASN A 73 14.03 7.33 -9.18
CA ASN A 73 14.43 8.05 -10.38
C ASN A 73 13.17 8.66 -11.03
N ASP A 74 12.60 9.68 -10.38
CA ASP A 74 11.34 10.33 -10.74
C ASP A 74 11.34 10.87 -12.17
N SER A 75 12.46 11.45 -12.57
CA SER A 75 12.66 11.99 -13.93
C SER A 75 12.73 10.92 -15.00
N LYS A 76 12.92 9.65 -14.61
CA LYS A 76 13.14 8.51 -15.52
C LYS A 76 14.28 8.76 -16.53
N ASP A 77 15.31 9.52 -16.13
CA ASP A 77 16.52 9.69 -16.92
C ASP A 77 17.38 8.42 -16.92
N GLY A 78 17.19 7.55 -15.92
CA GLY A 78 17.86 6.27 -15.79
C GLY A 78 19.24 6.37 -15.13
N ILE A 79 19.53 7.47 -14.44
CA ILE A 79 20.81 7.69 -13.76
C ILE A 79 20.64 7.53 -12.26
N PHE A 80 21.40 6.59 -11.66
CA PHE A 80 21.45 6.39 -10.23
C PHE A 80 22.89 6.46 -9.75
N ASN A 81 23.12 7.25 -8.71
CA ASN A 81 24.43 7.38 -8.06
C ASN A 81 24.38 6.81 -6.66
N PHE A 82 25.38 6.01 -6.31
CA PHE A 82 25.51 5.47 -4.96
C PHE A 82 26.97 5.26 -4.59
N SER A 83 27.23 4.96 -3.33
CA SER A 83 28.56 4.60 -2.88
C SER A 83 28.51 3.52 -1.82
N PHE A 84 29.62 2.83 -1.68
CA PHE A 84 29.82 1.79 -0.68
C PHE A 84 31.27 1.76 -0.22
N GLU A 85 31.54 1.11 0.88
CA GLU A 85 32.90 0.94 1.38
C GLU A 85 33.30 -0.54 1.37
N ILE A 86 34.57 -0.82 1.06
CA ILE A 86 35.21 -2.09 1.28
C ILE A 86 36.12 -1.93 2.51
N ASN A 87 35.86 -2.69 3.55
CA ASN A 87 36.58 -2.63 4.82
C ASN A 87 37.52 -3.85 4.92
N ASN A 88 38.80 -3.58 5.10
CA ASN A 88 39.85 -4.62 5.23
C ASN A 88 40.19 -4.83 6.72
N LEU A 89 40.09 -6.10 7.15
CA LEU A 89 40.31 -6.51 8.54
C LEU A 89 41.72 -7.05 8.79
N THR A 90 42.61 -6.98 7.77
CA THR A 90 43.94 -7.56 7.86
C THR A 90 45.03 -6.48 7.82
N ASP A 91 46.21 -6.82 8.25
CA ASP A 91 47.42 -6.01 8.20
C ASP A 91 48.13 -5.99 6.84
N GLU A 92 47.52 -6.63 5.84
CA GLU A 92 47.99 -6.64 4.45
C GLU A 92 46.99 -5.92 3.54
N ALA A 93 47.47 -5.29 2.47
CA ALA A 93 46.58 -4.69 1.48
C ALA A 93 45.87 -5.77 0.66
N LEU A 94 44.57 -5.55 0.37
CA LEU A 94 43.75 -6.44 -0.45
C LEU A 94 43.40 -5.78 -1.77
N THR A 95 43.31 -6.57 -2.84
CA THR A 95 42.89 -6.08 -4.16
C THR A 95 41.66 -6.87 -4.60
N TYR A 96 40.65 -6.12 -5.05
CA TYR A 96 39.39 -6.65 -5.58
C TYR A 96 39.18 -6.20 -7.00
N THR A 97 38.59 -7.07 -7.81
CA THR A 97 37.92 -6.69 -9.07
C THR A 97 36.43 -6.58 -8.83
N LEU A 98 35.85 -5.44 -9.18
CA LEU A 98 34.42 -5.18 -9.08
C LEU A 98 33.68 -5.64 -10.34
N ASP A 99 32.52 -6.22 -10.13
CA ASP A 99 31.57 -6.59 -11.18
C ASP A 99 30.13 -6.34 -10.66
N SER A 100 29.16 -6.44 -11.56
CA SER A 100 27.75 -6.25 -11.20
C SER A 100 26.82 -7.06 -12.09
N SER A 101 25.68 -7.43 -11.54
CA SER A 101 24.51 -7.84 -12.32
C SER A 101 23.36 -6.92 -11.99
N LEU A 102 22.62 -6.49 -13.01
CA LEU A 102 21.42 -5.67 -12.85
C LEU A 102 20.22 -6.39 -13.48
N LEU A 103 19.13 -6.29 -12.79
CA LEU A 103 17.88 -6.95 -13.18
C LEU A 103 16.68 -6.06 -12.82
N THR A 104 15.56 -6.38 -13.40
CA THR A 104 14.24 -5.83 -13.07
C THR A 104 13.23 -6.96 -13.06
N GLU A 105 11.97 -6.62 -12.86
CA GLU A 105 10.88 -7.59 -12.88
C GLU A 105 10.57 -8.05 -14.30
N SER A 106 10.37 -9.35 -14.49
CA SER A 106 9.87 -9.91 -15.74
C SER A 106 8.40 -9.55 -15.92
N ILE A 107 8.01 -9.32 -17.18
CA ILE A 107 6.64 -8.96 -17.54
C ILE A 107 5.99 -10.15 -18.21
N TYR A 108 4.83 -10.56 -17.72
CA TYR A 108 3.98 -11.56 -18.35
C TYR A 108 2.59 -10.96 -18.60
N GLY A 109 2.29 -10.71 -19.87
CA GLY A 109 1.11 -9.94 -20.24
C GLY A 109 1.22 -8.50 -19.75
N ASP A 110 0.38 -8.12 -18.80
CA ASP A 110 0.30 -6.83 -18.12
C ASP A 110 0.74 -6.86 -16.65
N ARG A 111 1.38 -7.95 -16.21
CA ARG A 111 1.73 -8.20 -14.81
C ARG A 111 3.22 -8.35 -14.61
N PHE A 112 3.69 -7.92 -13.45
CA PHE A 112 5.04 -8.17 -12.99
C PHE A 112 5.18 -9.57 -12.38
N ILE A 113 6.31 -10.22 -12.61
CA ILE A 113 6.69 -11.47 -11.98
C ILE A 113 8.07 -11.31 -11.34
N ALA A 114 8.10 -10.92 -10.08
CA ALA A 114 9.36 -10.73 -9.34
C ALA A 114 10.19 -12.03 -9.21
N ALA A 115 9.53 -13.20 -9.13
CA ALA A 115 10.20 -14.49 -9.07
C ALA A 115 10.85 -14.94 -10.39
N ALA A 116 10.57 -14.24 -11.50
CA ALA A 116 11.17 -14.44 -12.80
C ALA A 116 11.84 -13.14 -13.26
N PRO A 117 13.07 -12.87 -12.83
CA PRO A 117 13.75 -11.61 -13.12
C PRO A 117 14.05 -11.47 -14.62
N TYR A 118 14.10 -10.23 -15.06
CA TYR A 118 14.57 -9.83 -16.39
C TYR A 118 15.94 -9.15 -16.26
N GLY A 119 16.93 -9.67 -16.96
CA GLY A 119 18.30 -9.12 -16.91
C GLY A 119 18.42 -7.82 -17.72
N LEU A 120 18.88 -6.77 -17.06
CA LEU A 120 19.21 -5.51 -17.72
C LEU A 120 20.53 -5.62 -18.49
N THR A 121 20.65 -4.90 -19.59
CA THR A 121 21.89 -4.83 -20.38
C THR A 121 22.92 -3.90 -19.74
N THR A 122 22.46 -2.97 -18.93
CA THR A 122 23.29 -2.04 -18.15
C THR A 122 24.13 -2.79 -17.12
N ARG A 123 25.33 -2.23 -16.86
CA ARG A 123 26.22 -2.62 -15.76
C ARG A 123 26.57 -1.40 -14.91
N VAL A 124 26.93 -1.62 -13.65
CA VAL A 124 27.44 -0.55 -12.79
C VAL A 124 28.79 -0.07 -13.28
N THR A 125 28.96 1.25 -13.35
CA THR A 125 30.23 1.90 -13.61
C THR A 125 30.85 2.35 -12.29
N PHE A 126 32.11 2.01 -12.04
CA PHE A 126 32.84 2.36 -10.83
C PHE A 126 33.84 3.47 -11.11
N GLU A 127 33.81 4.55 -10.30
CA GLU A 127 34.78 5.64 -10.42
C GLU A 127 36.21 5.12 -10.17
N GLY A 128 37.14 5.43 -11.06
CA GLY A 128 38.50 4.92 -11.00
C GLY A 128 38.70 3.53 -11.60
N GLY A 129 37.63 2.90 -12.11
CA GLY A 129 37.65 1.60 -12.80
C GLY A 129 37.34 0.42 -11.86
N ASN A 130 37.43 -0.78 -12.42
CA ASN A 130 36.94 -1.99 -11.74
C ASN A 130 37.94 -2.59 -10.73
N THR A 131 39.17 -2.10 -10.63
CA THR A 131 40.17 -2.64 -9.69
C THR A 131 40.34 -1.71 -8.51
N VAL A 132 40.12 -2.23 -7.30
CA VAL A 132 40.20 -1.48 -6.05
C VAL A 132 41.25 -2.09 -5.13
N ASN A 133 42.18 -1.23 -4.65
CA ASN A 133 43.17 -1.59 -3.64
C ASN A 133 42.74 -1.07 -2.27
N VAL A 134 42.54 -1.94 -1.33
CA VAL A 134 42.10 -1.61 0.03
C VAL A 134 43.31 -1.72 0.97
N PRO A 135 43.73 -0.61 1.61
CA PRO A 135 44.91 -0.62 2.47
C PRO A 135 44.73 -1.52 3.70
N ALA A 136 45.84 -1.97 4.24
CA ALA A 136 45.90 -2.77 5.47
C ALA A 136 45.15 -2.06 6.61
N ASN A 137 44.29 -2.79 7.34
CA ASN A 137 43.49 -2.28 8.45
C ASN A 137 42.69 -1.00 8.09
N GLY A 138 42.34 -0.84 6.81
CA GLY A 138 41.74 0.36 6.28
C GLY A 138 40.46 0.08 5.48
N ARG A 139 39.97 1.11 4.87
CA ARG A 139 38.80 1.06 4.00
C ARG A 139 38.97 1.96 2.79
N VAL A 140 38.20 1.66 1.75
CA VAL A 140 38.09 2.49 0.54
C VAL A 140 36.62 2.69 0.22
N THR A 141 36.23 3.94 -0.03
CA THR A 141 34.92 4.27 -0.57
C THR A 141 34.97 4.14 -2.08
N VAL A 142 34.02 3.44 -2.64
CA VAL A 142 33.80 3.28 -4.08
C VAL A 142 32.54 4.06 -4.46
N ASN A 143 32.70 5.03 -5.36
CA ASN A 143 31.57 5.70 -5.98
C ASN A 143 31.15 4.92 -7.24
N ALA A 144 29.85 4.80 -7.44
CA ALA A 144 29.28 3.98 -8.48
C ALA A 144 28.09 4.67 -9.15
N GLU A 145 27.93 4.43 -10.44
CA GLU A 145 26.82 4.94 -11.24
C GLU A 145 26.17 3.79 -12.02
N ILE A 146 24.85 3.80 -12.06
CA ILE A 146 24.03 3.07 -13.01
C ILE A 146 23.52 4.08 -14.03
N SER A 147 23.82 3.88 -15.31
CA SER A 147 23.24 4.66 -16.41
C SER A 147 22.53 3.68 -17.34
N LEU A 148 21.20 3.62 -17.23
CA LEU A 148 20.36 2.68 -17.97
C LEU A 148 20.48 2.93 -19.49
N THR A 149 20.66 1.85 -20.24
CA THR A 149 20.64 1.92 -21.70
C THR A 149 19.26 2.30 -22.23
N ASP A 150 19.19 2.80 -23.47
CA ASP A 150 17.89 3.10 -24.08
C ASP A 150 17.01 1.86 -24.21
N ALA A 151 17.60 0.67 -24.44
CA ALA A 151 16.86 -0.58 -24.50
C ALA A 151 16.26 -0.97 -23.13
N ASP A 152 17.02 -0.76 -22.04
CA ASP A 152 16.53 -1.02 -20.69
C ASP A 152 15.39 -0.04 -20.34
N LYS A 153 15.57 1.25 -20.66
CA LYS A 153 14.53 2.28 -20.47
C LYS A 153 13.26 1.98 -21.28
N GLU A 154 13.40 1.56 -22.55
CA GLU A 154 12.26 1.17 -23.38
C GLU A 154 11.46 0.01 -22.75
N TYR A 155 12.16 -1.01 -22.24
CA TYR A 155 11.51 -2.10 -21.54
C TYR A 155 10.77 -1.63 -20.27
N MET A 156 11.42 -0.81 -19.46
CA MET A 156 10.90 -0.36 -18.17
C MET A 156 9.76 0.67 -18.31
N ASN A 157 9.80 1.51 -19.34
CA ASN A 157 8.74 2.49 -19.64
C ASN A 157 7.39 1.87 -20.07
N ARG A 158 7.32 0.56 -20.23
CA ARG A 158 6.05 -0.15 -20.44
C ARG A 158 5.09 0.00 -19.24
N PHE A 159 5.60 0.39 -18.07
CA PHE A 159 4.83 0.65 -16.88
C PHE A 159 4.94 2.12 -16.47
N PRO A 160 3.84 2.90 -16.59
CA PRO A 160 3.87 4.33 -16.27
C PRO A 160 4.19 4.62 -14.80
N ASN A 161 3.74 3.75 -13.88
CA ASN A 161 3.96 3.90 -12.43
C ASN A 161 5.38 3.51 -11.98
N GLY A 162 6.24 3.10 -12.91
CA GLY A 162 7.61 2.72 -12.59
C GLY A 162 7.82 1.24 -12.30
N ILE A 163 9.08 0.86 -12.09
CA ILE A 163 9.52 -0.53 -11.92
C ILE A 163 10.85 -0.56 -11.17
N PHE A 164 11.11 -1.63 -10.42
CA PHE A 164 12.36 -1.74 -9.67
C PHE A 164 13.60 -1.90 -10.56
N VAL A 165 14.68 -1.25 -10.16
CA VAL A 165 16.06 -1.48 -10.62
C VAL A 165 16.78 -2.20 -9.48
N GLU A 166 17.18 -3.42 -9.73
CA GLU A 166 17.72 -4.29 -8.70
C GLU A 166 19.01 -4.98 -9.18
N GLY A 167 19.70 -5.62 -8.27
CA GLY A 167 20.87 -6.40 -8.63
C GLY A 167 21.87 -6.55 -7.52
N PHE A 168 23.10 -6.84 -7.93
CA PHE A 168 24.19 -7.08 -7.01
C PHE A 168 25.48 -6.45 -7.51
N VAL A 169 26.26 -5.92 -6.56
CA VAL A 169 27.69 -5.63 -6.75
C VAL A 169 28.47 -6.80 -6.20
N TYR A 170 29.49 -7.23 -6.93
CA TYR A 170 30.44 -8.26 -6.53
C TYR A 170 31.83 -7.63 -6.40
N ALA A 171 32.54 -7.96 -5.32
CA ALA A 171 33.95 -7.69 -5.19
C ALA A 171 34.67 -9.05 -5.16
N VAL A 172 35.32 -9.38 -6.29
CA VAL A 172 36.04 -10.63 -6.49
C VAL A 172 37.51 -10.41 -6.18
N PRO A 173 38.10 -11.13 -5.23
CA PRO A 173 39.49 -10.94 -4.87
C PRO A 173 40.42 -11.29 -6.04
N VAL A 174 41.42 -10.45 -6.27
CA VAL A 174 42.48 -10.75 -7.23
C VAL A 174 43.46 -11.70 -6.56
N ALA A 175 43.70 -12.86 -7.17
CA ALA A 175 44.62 -13.86 -6.64
C ALA A 175 46.04 -13.28 -6.51
N GLY A 176 46.45 -13.03 -5.29
CA GLY A 176 47.81 -12.67 -4.91
C GLY A 176 48.45 -13.87 -4.16
N SER A 177 49.72 -14.10 -4.34
CA SER A 177 50.53 -15.19 -3.82
C SER A 177 50.12 -15.80 -2.46
N GLU A 178 49.95 -17.11 -2.45
CA GLU A 178 50.16 -18.06 -1.34
C GLU A 178 49.32 -18.06 -0.07
N ALA A 179 48.41 -17.14 0.17
CA ALA A 179 47.53 -17.20 1.33
C ALA A 179 46.09 -17.61 0.92
N GLU A 180 45.45 -18.42 1.75
CA GLU A 180 44.06 -18.90 1.69
C GLU A 180 43.13 -18.10 0.80
N GLN A 181 42.42 -18.79 -0.11
CA GLN A 181 41.55 -18.18 -1.12
C GLN A 181 40.69 -17.04 -0.52
N PRO A 182 40.94 -15.77 -0.88
CA PRO A 182 40.13 -14.68 -0.34
C PRO A 182 38.68 -14.84 -0.80
N VAL A 183 37.76 -14.52 0.09
CA VAL A 183 36.32 -14.69 -0.14
C VAL A 183 35.79 -13.55 -1.02
N SER A 184 35.02 -13.89 -2.06
CA SER A 184 34.26 -12.91 -2.81
C SER A 184 33.16 -12.28 -1.96
N LEU A 185 32.97 -10.96 -2.12
CA LEU A 185 31.97 -10.19 -1.40
C LEU A 185 30.81 -9.81 -2.33
N VAL A 186 29.64 -9.69 -1.75
CA VAL A 186 28.40 -9.33 -2.47
C VAL A 186 27.63 -8.26 -1.72
N MET A 187 26.97 -7.38 -2.44
CA MET A 187 26.07 -6.36 -1.91
C MET A 187 24.85 -6.22 -2.81
N PRO A 188 23.62 -6.39 -2.29
CA PRO A 188 22.40 -6.14 -3.04
C PRO A 188 22.19 -4.64 -3.31
N ILE A 189 21.60 -4.34 -4.46
CA ILE A 189 21.18 -3.01 -4.92
C ILE A 189 19.67 -3.04 -5.08
N VAL A 190 18.99 -2.01 -4.59
CA VAL A 190 17.56 -1.78 -4.85
C VAL A 190 17.30 -0.31 -5.06
N GLY A 191 16.62 0.02 -6.15
CA GLY A 191 16.11 1.34 -6.48
C GLY A 191 14.85 1.24 -7.31
N PHE A 192 14.29 2.37 -7.67
CA PHE A 192 13.05 2.43 -8.41
C PHE A 192 13.15 3.41 -9.61
N TYR A 193 12.86 2.93 -10.80
CA TYR A 193 12.79 3.74 -12.02
C TYR A 193 11.39 4.34 -12.15
N GLY A 194 11.18 5.49 -11.57
CA GLY A 194 9.93 6.19 -11.38
C GLY A 194 9.88 6.85 -10.02
N ASP A 195 8.72 7.38 -9.66
CA ASP A 195 8.40 7.89 -8.34
C ASP A 195 7.61 6.80 -7.58
N TRP A 196 8.21 6.28 -6.50
CA TRP A 196 7.58 5.24 -5.70
C TRP A 196 6.32 5.73 -5.00
N SER A 197 6.24 7.02 -4.67
CA SER A 197 5.09 7.63 -4.00
C SER A 197 3.91 7.91 -4.93
N ALA A 198 4.16 8.04 -6.24
CA ALA A 198 3.14 8.40 -7.22
C ALA A 198 2.05 7.36 -7.46
N ALA A 199 2.26 6.10 -7.09
CA ALA A 199 1.26 5.04 -7.25
C ALA A 199 0.30 5.03 -6.06
N ASP A 200 -1.01 4.97 -6.35
CA ASP A 200 -2.07 4.94 -5.34
C ASP A 200 -1.83 3.82 -4.31
N ILE A 201 -2.10 4.12 -3.05
CA ILE A 201 -2.06 3.15 -1.96
C ILE A 201 -3.42 2.50 -1.81
N PHE A 202 -4.48 3.29 -1.87
CA PHE A 202 -5.84 2.77 -1.82
C PHE A 202 -6.30 2.24 -3.18
N ASP A 203 -7.10 1.18 -3.18
CA ASP A 203 -7.88 0.78 -4.34
C ASP A 203 -8.91 1.87 -4.63
N SER A 204 -9.18 2.12 -5.91
CA SER A 204 -9.94 3.29 -6.36
C SER A 204 -11.26 3.48 -5.64
N GLU A 205 -11.57 4.72 -5.27
CA GLU A 205 -12.92 5.14 -4.86
C GLU A 205 -13.93 5.01 -5.99
N LYS A 206 -13.46 5.05 -7.23
CA LYS A 206 -14.31 5.09 -8.42
C LYS A 206 -14.38 3.74 -9.08
N GLU A 207 -15.54 3.47 -9.68
CA GLU A 207 -15.71 2.34 -10.56
C GLU A 207 -14.65 2.38 -11.67
N SER A 208 -13.72 1.43 -11.62
CA SER A 208 -12.84 1.12 -12.73
C SER A 208 -12.91 -0.39 -12.96
N GLU A 209 -12.69 -0.82 -14.19
CA GLU A 209 -12.62 -2.25 -14.52
C GLU A 209 -11.47 -2.96 -13.77
N TYR A 210 -10.59 -2.19 -13.13
CA TYR A 210 -9.40 -2.66 -12.41
C TYR A 210 -9.53 -2.58 -10.89
N SER A 211 -10.56 -1.89 -10.37
CA SER A 211 -10.80 -1.85 -8.92
C SER A 211 -11.26 -3.22 -8.42
N LEU A 212 -10.50 -3.80 -7.51
CA LEU A 212 -10.81 -5.10 -6.92
C LEU A 212 -11.63 -4.97 -5.63
N TYR A 213 -11.39 -3.90 -4.88
CA TYR A 213 -12.02 -3.70 -3.58
C TYR A 213 -12.14 -2.21 -3.23
N PRO A 214 -13.04 -1.48 -3.90
CA PRO A 214 -13.24 -0.06 -3.66
C PRO A 214 -13.80 0.20 -2.25
N VAL A 215 -13.71 1.44 -1.77
CA VAL A 215 -14.27 1.84 -0.48
C VAL A 215 -15.77 1.60 -0.43
N ARG A 216 -16.22 0.95 0.63
CA ARG A 216 -17.64 0.70 0.90
C ARG A 216 -17.93 1.02 2.36
N ILE A 217 -19.00 1.72 2.60
CA ILE A 217 -19.46 2.13 3.92
C ILE A 217 -20.74 1.40 4.23
N PHE A 218 -20.84 0.83 5.40
CA PHE A 218 -21.99 0.07 5.86
C PHE A 218 -22.56 0.64 7.15
N THR A 219 -23.88 0.62 7.24
CA THR A 219 -24.60 0.56 8.51
C THR A 219 -24.98 -0.90 8.80
N ASN A 220 -25.59 -1.16 9.95
CA ASN A 220 -26.06 -2.51 10.27
C ASN A 220 -27.04 -3.10 9.24
N ASN A 221 -27.71 -2.26 8.45
CA ASN A 221 -28.79 -2.68 7.58
C ASN A 221 -28.55 -2.41 6.08
N ALA A 222 -27.58 -1.57 5.72
CA ALA A 222 -27.41 -1.14 4.34
C ALA A 222 -25.97 -0.71 4.03
N GLN A 223 -25.56 -0.93 2.80
CA GLN A 223 -24.40 -0.27 2.20
C GLN A 223 -24.80 1.16 1.80
N LEU A 224 -23.95 2.13 2.14
CA LEU A 224 -24.14 3.53 1.82
C LEU A 224 -23.57 3.92 0.45
N GLY A 225 -23.76 5.15 0.06
CA GLY A 225 -23.60 5.61 -1.30
C GLY A 225 -22.21 6.08 -1.74
N THR A 226 -21.16 5.95 -0.95
CA THR A 226 -19.81 6.37 -1.39
C THR A 226 -19.27 5.48 -2.51
N ASN A 227 -19.64 4.20 -2.51
CA ASN A 227 -19.20 3.26 -3.49
C ASN A 227 -20.11 3.26 -4.73
N PRO A 228 -19.58 3.38 -5.96
CA PRO A 228 -20.35 3.29 -7.19
C PRO A 228 -21.01 1.93 -7.44
N TYR A 229 -20.58 0.87 -6.76
CA TYR A 229 -21.15 -0.47 -6.89
C TYR A 229 -22.32 -0.78 -5.96
N ILE A 230 -22.93 0.22 -5.34
CA ILE A 230 -24.09 -0.02 -4.48
C ILE A 230 -25.24 -0.64 -5.28
N ARG A 231 -25.95 -1.55 -4.66
CA ARG A 231 -27.05 -2.32 -5.31
C ARG A 231 -28.18 -1.46 -5.87
N THR A 232 -28.35 -0.26 -5.33
CA THR A 232 -29.38 0.68 -5.77
C THR A 232 -29.00 1.45 -7.04
N GLY A 233 -27.76 1.32 -7.51
CA GLY A 233 -27.22 2.15 -8.59
C GLY A 233 -27.01 3.61 -8.23
N ARG A 234 -27.10 3.98 -6.96
CA ARG A 234 -26.91 5.34 -6.43
C ARG A 234 -25.56 5.45 -5.78
N ALA A 235 -24.83 6.52 -6.07
CA ALA A 235 -23.50 6.77 -5.55
C ALA A 235 -23.27 8.23 -5.22
N GLY A 236 -22.36 8.49 -4.28
CA GLY A 236 -21.91 9.81 -3.86
C GLY A 236 -22.30 10.15 -2.42
N ASP A 237 -21.65 11.18 -1.88
CA ASP A 237 -21.75 11.60 -0.48
C ASP A 237 -23.17 11.93 -0.03
N ALA A 238 -24.02 12.38 -0.95
CA ALA A 238 -25.43 12.68 -0.66
C ALA A 238 -26.22 11.46 -0.15
N TYR A 239 -25.76 10.24 -0.44
CA TYR A 239 -26.37 8.99 0.04
C TYR A 239 -25.75 8.47 1.33
N ASN A 240 -24.67 9.09 1.81
CA ASN A 240 -24.03 8.71 3.04
C ASN A 240 -24.74 9.36 4.23
N ALA A 241 -25.64 8.63 4.84
CA ALA A 241 -26.30 9.04 6.06
C ALA A 241 -26.43 7.86 7.03
N PHE A 242 -26.36 8.16 8.31
CA PHE A 242 -26.59 7.21 9.40
C PHE A 242 -27.43 7.84 10.50
N SER A 243 -27.94 7.03 11.40
CA SER A 243 -28.64 7.47 12.60
C SER A 243 -28.17 6.65 13.81
N TYR A 244 -28.44 7.11 15.03
CA TYR A 244 -28.12 6.33 16.22
C TYR A 244 -28.88 5.00 16.32
N SER A 245 -30.06 4.90 15.69
CA SER A 245 -30.80 3.64 15.57
C SER A 245 -30.25 2.72 14.48
N ASN A 246 -29.44 3.23 13.55
CA ASN A 246 -28.78 2.49 12.48
C ASN A 246 -27.37 3.06 12.27
N PRO A 247 -26.46 2.87 13.23
CA PRO A 247 -25.14 3.49 13.21
C PRO A 247 -24.25 2.92 12.09
N LEU A 248 -23.15 3.61 11.84
CA LEU A 248 -22.07 3.09 11.01
C LEU A 248 -21.53 1.81 11.68
N ALA A 249 -21.33 0.78 10.88
CA ALA A 249 -20.94 -0.55 11.36
C ALA A 249 -19.58 -0.97 10.82
N GLU A 250 -19.27 -0.62 9.56
CA GLU A 250 -18.07 -1.08 8.88
C GLU A 250 -17.69 -0.12 7.75
N ILE A 251 -16.40 0.09 7.57
CA ILE A 251 -15.83 0.75 6.40
C ILE A 251 -14.83 -0.22 5.78
N ASP A 252 -15.22 -0.78 4.65
CA ASP A 252 -14.33 -1.62 3.84
C ASP A 252 -13.49 -0.75 2.93
N TYR A 253 -12.22 -1.08 2.79
CA TYR A 253 -11.31 -0.47 1.83
C TYR A 253 -10.28 -1.49 1.36
N GLY A 254 -9.81 -1.33 0.13
CA GLY A 254 -8.70 -2.12 -0.41
C GLY A 254 -7.44 -1.29 -0.42
N MET A 255 -6.30 -1.95 -0.23
CA MET A 255 -4.97 -1.33 -0.38
C MET A 255 -4.19 -2.07 -1.46
N LEU A 256 -3.61 -1.32 -2.39
CA LEU A 256 -2.77 -1.84 -3.47
C LEU A 256 -1.31 -1.96 -3.04
N ARG A 257 -0.92 -1.19 -2.03
CA ARG A 257 0.43 -1.12 -1.47
C ARG A 257 0.37 -1.19 0.05
N ASN A 258 1.47 -1.63 0.67
CA ASN A 258 1.62 -1.50 2.12
C ASN A 258 1.77 -0.02 2.49
N ALA A 259 1.22 0.36 3.63
CA ALA A 259 1.48 1.66 4.24
C ALA A 259 2.27 1.51 5.54
N ARG A 260 3.16 2.45 5.82
CA ARG A 260 3.84 2.53 7.12
C ARG A 260 2.85 2.90 8.20
N THR A 261 1.99 3.89 7.90
CA THR A 261 0.94 4.34 8.80
C THR A 261 -0.34 4.56 8.00
N LEU A 262 -1.46 4.20 8.59
CA LEU A 262 -2.79 4.57 8.15
C LEU A 262 -3.48 5.31 9.30
N ARG A 263 -4.06 6.47 9.00
CA ARG A 263 -4.79 7.29 9.97
C ARG A 263 -6.20 7.54 9.49
N ILE A 264 -7.16 7.43 10.38
CA ILE A 264 -8.55 7.80 10.14
C ILE A 264 -8.91 8.95 11.06
N THR A 265 -9.42 10.02 10.49
CA THR A 265 -9.97 11.14 11.23
C THR A 265 -11.41 11.40 10.82
N VAL A 266 -12.24 11.78 11.80
CA VAL A 266 -13.60 12.27 11.57
C VAL A 266 -13.70 13.66 12.16
N THR A 267 -14.05 14.62 11.33
CA THR A 267 -14.15 16.03 11.74
C THR A 267 -15.49 16.62 11.37
N ASP A 268 -15.96 17.58 12.16
CA ASP A 268 -17.08 18.41 11.73
C ASP A 268 -16.73 19.16 10.45
N ARG A 269 -17.53 19.02 9.43
CA ARG A 269 -17.29 19.66 8.13
C ARG A 269 -17.23 21.17 8.18
N ASN A 270 -17.99 21.80 9.09
CA ASN A 270 -18.15 23.25 9.15
C ASN A 270 -17.16 23.90 10.12
N THR A 271 -16.92 23.26 11.29
CA THR A 271 -16.07 23.83 12.35
C THR A 271 -14.65 23.27 12.32
N GLY A 272 -14.46 22.06 11.78
CA GLY A 272 -13.18 21.36 11.81
C GLY A 272 -12.87 20.67 13.15
N ASP A 273 -13.83 20.65 14.09
CA ASP A 273 -13.68 19.97 15.36
C ASP A 273 -13.47 18.48 15.13
N VAL A 274 -12.49 17.89 15.81
CA VAL A 274 -12.15 16.46 15.68
C VAL A 274 -13.05 15.65 16.60
N TYR A 275 -13.75 14.66 16.05
CA TYR A 275 -14.59 13.72 16.78
C TYR A 275 -13.97 12.33 16.91
N PHE A 276 -13.08 11.98 15.98
CA PHE A 276 -12.41 10.69 15.98
C PHE A 276 -11.03 10.82 15.35
N ASP A 277 -10.03 10.16 15.92
CA ASP A 277 -8.67 10.14 15.41
C ASP A 277 -7.99 8.85 15.85
N ILE A 278 -7.68 7.99 14.90
CA ILE A 278 -7.06 6.69 15.14
C ILE A 278 -5.98 6.43 14.09
N SER A 279 -4.89 5.80 14.48
CA SER A 279 -3.85 5.39 13.55
C SER A 279 -3.35 3.99 13.84
N GLY A 280 -2.92 3.30 12.79
CA GLY A 280 -2.28 1.99 12.87
C GLY A 280 -1.03 1.94 12.02
N GLU A 281 0.02 1.28 12.52
CA GLU A 281 1.28 1.12 11.82
C GLU A 281 1.36 -0.21 11.07
N TYR A 282 2.26 -0.27 10.06
CA TYR A 282 2.58 -1.48 9.28
C TYR A 282 1.36 -2.11 8.61
N GLN A 283 0.55 -1.29 7.98
CA GLN A 283 -0.64 -1.76 7.30
C GLN A 283 -0.28 -2.53 6.02
N THR A 284 -0.87 -3.71 5.87
CA THR A 284 -0.59 -4.57 4.73
C THR A 284 -1.60 -4.36 3.61
N LYS A 285 -1.10 -4.38 2.38
CA LYS A 285 -1.97 -4.35 1.20
C LYS A 285 -2.92 -5.54 1.14
N SER A 286 -4.02 -5.38 0.42
CA SER A 286 -4.93 -6.46 0.08
C SER A 286 -4.19 -7.58 -0.65
N TYR A 287 -4.57 -8.83 -0.39
CA TYR A 287 -3.94 -9.99 -1.02
C TYR A 287 -4.97 -11.05 -1.41
N TYR A 288 -4.66 -11.79 -2.46
CA TYR A 288 -5.49 -12.91 -2.85
C TYR A 288 -5.19 -14.14 -1.98
N ASN A 289 -6.21 -14.63 -1.28
CA ASN A 289 -6.09 -15.85 -0.50
C ASN A 289 -6.63 -17.05 -1.31
N ALA A 290 -5.70 -17.87 -1.80
CA ALA A 290 -6.03 -19.02 -2.63
C ALA A 290 -6.86 -20.09 -1.89
N ALA A 291 -6.77 -20.18 -0.57
CA ALA A 291 -7.54 -21.15 0.21
C ALA A 291 -9.03 -20.80 0.26
N TYR A 292 -9.36 -19.52 0.20
CA TYR A 292 -10.74 -19.02 0.20
C TYR A 292 -11.21 -18.58 -1.18
N GLY A 293 -10.30 -18.47 -2.17
CA GLY A 293 -10.61 -18.04 -3.52
C GLY A 293 -11.07 -16.58 -3.63
N GLN A 294 -10.64 -15.73 -2.71
CA GLN A 294 -11.06 -14.33 -2.63
C GLN A 294 -9.92 -13.37 -2.26
N VAL A 295 -10.11 -12.10 -2.57
CA VAL A 295 -9.24 -11.02 -2.08
C VAL A 295 -9.58 -10.73 -0.62
N ILE A 296 -8.56 -10.69 0.21
CA ILE A 296 -8.66 -10.23 1.60
C ILE A 296 -8.24 -8.76 1.61
N PRO A 297 -9.12 -7.84 1.99
CA PRO A 297 -8.76 -6.42 2.12
C PRO A 297 -7.77 -6.20 3.26
N GLY A 298 -7.09 -5.06 3.24
CA GLY A 298 -6.35 -4.58 4.41
C GLY A 298 -7.35 -4.02 5.43
N TYR A 299 -7.14 -4.34 6.70
CA TYR A 299 -7.91 -3.75 7.79
C TYR A 299 -6.95 -2.93 8.66
N LEU A 300 -7.37 -1.73 9.03
CA LEU A 300 -6.59 -0.86 9.89
C LEU A 300 -6.39 -1.49 11.28
N LEU A 301 -7.46 -1.98 11.84
CA LEU A 301 -7.50 -2.61 13.16
C LEU A 301 -8.62 -3.66 13.12
N ALA A 302 -8.42 -4.77 13.78
CA ALA A 302 -9.42 -5.82 13.89
C ALA A 302 -10.04 -5.76 15.31
N GLY A 303 -10.86 -4.75 15.60
CA GLY A 303 -11.41 -4.61 16.94
C GLY A 303 -12.60 -3.66 17.09
N GLU A 304 -13.28 -3.75 18.21
CA GLU A 304 -14.29 -2.77 18.60
C GLU A 304 -13.64 -1.39 18.76
N GLY A 305 -14.15 -0.39 18.06
CA GLY A 305 -13.67 1.00 18.12
C GLY A 305 -12.99 1.51 16.87
N ASP A 306 -12.88 0.70 15.82
CA ASP A 306 -12.27 1.10 14.54
C ASP A 306 -13.20 1.96 13.69
N VAL A 307 -14.48 1.94 13.97
CA VAL A 307 -15.51 2.76 13.34
C VAL A 307 -16.02 3.78 14.34
N TRP A 308 -16.07 5.03 13.93
CA TRP A 308 -16.62 6.10 14.74
C TRP A 308 -18.10 5.85 15.07
N ASP A 309 -18.48 6.01 16.35
CA ASP A 309 -19.81 5.71 16.87
C ASP A 309 -20.83 6.85 16.72
N GLY A 310 -20.46 7.93 16.06
CA GLY A 310 -21.33 9.08 15.84
C GLY A 310 -21.29 10.13 16.94
N LYS A 311 -20.39 10.02 17.92
CA LYS A 311 -20.32 10.91 19.08
C LYS A 311 -19.08 11.80 19.03
N ASP A 312 -19.11 12.87 19.86
CA ASP A 312 -17.92 13.67 20.12
C ASP A 312 -16.93 12.94 21.05
N LEU A 313 -15.76 13.55 21.28
CA LEU A 313 -14.71 12.98 22.14
C LEU A 313 -15.13 12.85 23.62
N ASP A 314 -16.16 13.55 24.05
CA ASP A 314 -16.72 13.48 25.40
C ASP A 314 -17.83 12.41 25.51
N GLY A 315 -18.16 11.76 24.39
CA GLY A 315 -19.20 10.71 24.30
C GLY A 315 -20.63 11.25 24.17
N ASN A 316 -20.80 12.54 23.84
CA ASN A 316 -22.11 13.12 23.62
C ASN A 316 -22.57 12.87 22.17
N GLU A 317 -23.86 12.64 22.00
CA GLU A 317 -24.50 12.57 20.69
C GLU A 317 -24.47 13.93 20.00
N LEU A 318 -24.11 13.93 18.70
CA LEU A 318 -24.10 15.13 17.88
C LEU A 318 -25.52 15.52 17.49
N PRO A 319 -25.77 16.82 17.22
CA PRO A 319 -27.06 17.29 16.72
C PRO A 319 -27.42 16.63 15.38
N ASP A 320 -28.72 16.36 15.21
CA ASP A 320 -29.26 15.90 13.93
C ASP A 320 -28.96 16.88 12.81
N GLY A 321 -28.62 16.39 11.64
CA GLY A 321 -28.15 17.18 10.50
C GLY A 321 -26.66 17.54 10.50
N THR A 322 -25.90 17.12 11.53
CA THR A 322 -24.43 17.29 11.53
C THR A 322 -23.81 16.54 10.34
N VAL A 323 -22.99 17.23 9.58
CA VAL A 323 -22.19 16.64 8.50
C VAL A 323 -20.76 16.51 8.97
N VAL A 324 -20.23 15.31 8.90
CA VAL A 324 -18.84 15.02 9.23
C VAL A 324 -18.07 14.59 7.98
N THR A 325 -16.79 14.93 7.97
CA THR A 325 -15.84 14.48 6.96
C THR A 325 -15.01 13.33 7.53
N TYR A 326 -15.13 12.17 6.92
CA TYR A 326 -14.21 11.06 7.08
C TYR A 326 -13.01 11.28 6.20
N LYS A 327 -11.82 11.14 6.77
CA LYS A 327 -10.56 11.20 6.05
C LYS A 327 -9.70 10.03 6.47
N MET A 328 -9.32 9.22 5.49
CA MET A 328 -8.37 8.11 5.64
C MET A 328 -7.09 8.52 4.94
N GLU A 329 -5.97 8.57 5.65
CA GLU A 329 -4.67 9.02 5.14
C GLU A 329 -3.65 7.89 5.27
N ALA A 330 -2.94 7.62 4.19
CA ALA A 330 -1.88 6.61 4.16
C ALA A 330 -0.52 7.25 3.98
N TYR A 331 0.47 6.75 4.71
CA TYR A 331 1.85 7.24 4.72
C TYR A 331 2.79 6.06 4.42
N LEU A 332 3.76 6.27 3.53
CA LEU A 332 4.75 5.24 3.17
C LEU A 332 5.92 5.21 4.14
N ASP A 333 6.33 6.36 4.66
CA ASP A 333 7.50 6.52 5.51
C ASP A 333 7.15 6.86 6.96
N ASP A 334 8.10 6.60 7.86
CA ASP A 334 7.99 6.88 9.29
C ASP A 334 8.33 8.33 9.59
N GLY A 335 7.38 9.03 10.22
CA GLY A 335 7.57 10.44 10.62
C GLY A 335 7.47 11.43 9.48
N ASP A 336 6.90 11.03 8.36
CA ASP A 336 6.60 11.92 7.27
C ASP A 336 5.35 12.75 7.58
N ASP A 337 5.44 14.07 7.39
CA ASP A 337 4.30 14.99 7.44
C ASP A 337 3.53 14.98 6.10
N PHE A 338 4.02 14.25 5.12
CA PHE A 338 3.44 14.17 3.79
C PHE A 338 2.49 12.97 3.66
N VAL A 339 1.25 13.23 3.29
CA VAL A 339 0.25 12.21 3.00
C VAL A 339 0.47 11.68 1.59
N ASP A 340 0.80 10.41 1.45
CA ASP A 340 1.05 9.78 0.15
C ASP A 340 -0.24 9.46 -0.63
N ASP A 341 -1.31 9.11 0.11
CA ASP A 341 -2.62 8.86 -0.50
C ASP A 341 -3.76 9.08 0.51
N SER A 342 -4.93 9.46 0.05
CA SER A 342 -6.07 9.69 0.93
C SER A 342 -7.43 9.40 0.27
N ILE A 343 -8.36 8.95 1.10
CA ILE A 343 -9.78 8.85 0.78
C ILE A 343 -10.54 9.82 1.67
N VAL A 344 -11.41 10.64 1.06
CA VAL A 344 -12.20 11.64 1.77
C VAL A 344 -13.65 11.55 1.31
N PHE A 345 -14.57 11.47 2.25
CA PHE A 345 -16.02 11.49 1.98
C PHE A 345 -16.78 12.08 3.16
N ASP A 346 -17.96 12.61 2.87
CA ASP A 346 -18.85 13.16 3.89
C ASP A 346 -19.92 12.14 4.31
N VAL A 347 -20.28 12.18 5.59
CA VAL A 347 -21.39 11.40 6.15
C VAL A 347 -22.28 12.34 6.96
N THR A 348 -23.58 12.20 6.83
CA THR A 348 -24.54 13.02 7.58
C THR A 348 -25.24 12.20 8.66
N LEU A 349 -25.31 12.75 9.85
CA LEU A 349 -26.19 12.25 10.90
C LEU A 349 -27.62 12.72 10.59
N ASP A 350 -28.52 11.79 10.33
CA ASP A 350 -29.93 12.06 10.07
C ASP A 350 -30.80 11.02 10.77
N SER A 351 -31.41 11.42 11.88
CA SER A 351 -32.29 10.59 12.70
C SER A 351 -33.76 10.82 12.39
N ALA A 352 -34.09 11.73 11.47
CA ALA A 352 -35.47 11.98 11.05
C ALA A 352 -36.01 10.75 10.30
N ALA A 353 -37.13 10.23 10.75
CA ALA A 353 -37.78 9.12 10.07
C ALA A 353 -38.50 9.58 8.79
N PRO A 354 -38.50 8.77 7.72
CA PRO A 354 -39.32 9.02 6.55
C PRO A 354 -40.79 9.23 6.92
N GLN A 355 -41.45 10.17 6.29
CA GLN A 355 -42.83 10.49 6.58
C GLN A 355 -43.73 10.07 5.42
N ILE A 356 -44.88 9.49 5.75
CA ILE A 356 -45.99 9.28 4.83
C ILE A 356 -47.01 10.40 5.10
N LEU A 357 -46.99 11.43 4.28
CA LEU A 357 -47.78 12.66 4.53
C LEU A 357 -49.29 12.44 4.47
N ASN A 358 -49.75 11.51 3.61
CA ASN A 358 -51.14 11.10 3.52
C ASN A 358 -51.45 9.79 4.30
N GLY A 359 -50.56 9.41 5.25
CA GLY A 359 -50.68 8.16 6.03
C GLY A 359 -51.91 8.11 6.96
N ALA A 360 -52.44 9.27 7.38
CA ALA A 360 -53.62 9.33 8.25
C ALA A 360 -54.93 8.85 7.58
N ASP A 361 -54.97 8.90 6.24
CA ASP A 361 -56.11 8.43 5.45
C ASP A 361 -55.65 7.65 4.20
N LEU A 362 -54.98 6.53 4.43
CA LEU A 362 -54.54 5.64 3.35
C LEU A 362 -55.69 5.08 2.54
N GLN A 363 -56.93 5.07 3.07
CA GLN A 363 -58.08 4.60 2.36
C GLN A 363 -58.48 5.53 1.21
N SER A 364 -58.33 6.83 1.38
CA SER A 364 -58.53 7.81 0.32
C SER A 364 -57.39 7.83 -0.71
N ALA A 365 -56.24 7.30 -0.34
CA ALA A 365 -55.08 7.16 -1.23
C ALA A 365 -55.22 5.98 -2.21
N VAL A 366 -56.20 5.11 -2.01
CA VAL A 366 -56.44 3.99 -2.90
C VAL A 366 -57.25 4.43 -4.10
N SER A 367 -56.80 4.12 -5.31
CA SER A 367 -57.50 4.32 -6.58
C SER A 367 -57.61 3.05 -7.37
N PHE A 368 -58.69 2.87 -8.11
CA PHE A 368 -58.88 1.75 -9.01
C PHE A 368 -58.87 2.24 -10.45
N ASP A 369 -58.06 1.63 -11.25
CA ASP A 369 -57.94 1.93 -12.69
C ASP A 369 -58.78 0.91 -13.46
N GLU A 370 -59.89 1.37 -14.02
CA GLU A 370 -60.83 0.52 -14.75
C GLU A 370 -60.29 0.00 -16.07
N GLU A 371 -59.34 0.73 -16.70
CA GLU A 371 -58.77 0.34 -17.98
C GLU A 371 -57.86 -0.89 -17.89
N ASN A 372 -57.06 -0.98 -16.86
CA ASN A 372 -56.14 -2.08 -16.65
C ASN A 372 -56.56 -3.03 -15.52
N GLY A 373 -57.64 -2.71 -14.79
CA GLY A 373 -58.17 -3.53 -13.70
C GLY A 373 -57.28 -3.61 -12.47
N ARG A 374 -56.46 -2.59 -12.24
CA ARG A 374 -55.49 -2.55 -11.14
C ARG A 374 -55.89 -1.56 -10.05
N THR A 375 -55.60 -1.94 -8.83
CA THR A 375 -55.69 -1.05 -7.68
C THR A 375 -54.33 -0.47 -7.37
N TYR A 376 -54.27 0.84 -7.17
CA TYR A 376 -53.06 1.58 -6.81
C TYR A 376 -53.23 2.20 -5.44
N LEU A 377 -52.13 2.25 -4.69
CA LEU A 377 -51.97 3.05 -3.49
C LEU A 377 -51.09 4.25 -3.81
N ASN A 378 -51.65 5.46 -3.78
CA ASN A 378 -50.93 6.68 -4.03
C ASN A 378 -50.33 7.20 -2.72
N LEU A 379 -49.03 7.29 -2.66
CA LEU A 379 -48.30 7.72 -1.47
C LEU A 379 -47.66 9.10 -1.68
N GLU A 380 -47.74 9.94 -0.67
CA GLU A 380 -46.95 11.15 -0.55
C GLU A 380 -45.92 10.94 0.54
N LEU A 381 -44.64 10.93 0.13
CA LEU A 381 -43.51 10.63 1.00
C LEU A 381 -42.62 11.86 1.12
N LEU A 382 -42.12 12.12 2.32
CA LEU A 382 -41.11 13.13 2.58
C LEU A 382 -39.95 12.53 3.34
N GLU A 383 -38.74 12.72 2.84
CA GLU A 383 -37.51 12.29 3.45
C GLU A 383 -36.39 13.28 3.15
N ASN A 384 -35.57 13.59 4.15
CA ASN A 384 -34.44 14.51 4.01
C ASN A 384 -33.26 13.87 3.28
N ARG A 385 -33.28 12.56 3.14
CA ARG A 385 -32.30 11.75 2.43
C ARG A 385 -33.00 10.94 1.34
N TYR A 386 -32.42 9.82 0.96
CA TYR A 386 -32.96 8.97 -0.11
C TYR A 386 -33.77 7.82 0.47
N ILE A 387 -34.95 7.62 -0.07
CA ILE A 387 -35.77 6.42 0.18
C ILE A 387 -35.36 5.38 -0.87
N ALA A 388 -34.92 4.21 -0.42
CA ALA A 388 -34.58 3.11 -1.32
C ALA A 388 -35.83 2.34 -1.77
N ALA A 389 -36.76 2.10 -0.87
CA ALA A 389 -37.99 1.37 -1.14
C ALA A 389 -39.04 1.59 -0.07
N VAL A 390 -40.30 1.37 -0.43
CA VAL A 390 -41.41 1.19 0.51
C VAL A 390 -41.74 -0.29 0.61
N LEU A 391 -41.80 -0.80 1.84
CA LEU A 391 -42.17 -2.17 2.14
C LEU A 391 -43.57 -2.22 2.70
N PHE A 392 -44.37 -3.19 2.26
CA PHE A 392 -45.70 -3.46 2.78
C PHE A 392 -45.64 -4.72 3.61
N GLU A 393 -45.93 -4.59 4.88
CA GLU A 393 -46.01 -5.72 5.81
C GLU A 393 -47.44 -6.02 6.21
N SER A 394 -47.71 -7.31 6.38
CA SER A 394 -48.92 -7.77 7.04
C SER A 394 -48.79 -7.64 8.56
N SER A 395 -49.90 -7.75 9.27
CA SER A 395 -49.92 -7.62 10.77
C SER A 395 -49.06 -8.63 11.52
N ASN A 396 -48.57 -9.68 10.86
CA ASN A 396 -47.65 -10.69 11.42
C ASN A 396 -46.20 -10.49 11.02
N GLY A 397 -45.84 -9.33 10.41
CA GLY A 397 -44.47 -9.01 9.97
C GLY A 397 -44.03 -9.64 8.65
N THR A 398 -44.95 -10.27 7.91
CA THR A 398 -44.61 -10.82 6.59
C THR A 398 -44.62 -9.71 5.53
N ILE A 399 -43.50 -9.54 4.82
CA ILE A 399 -43.42 -8.59 3.68
C ILE A 399 -44.31 -9.11 2.56
N MET A 400 -45.32 -8.33 2.23
CA MET A 400 -46.31 -8.61 1.21
C MET A 400 -45.99 -7.99 -0.14
N GLY A 401 -45.18 -6.95 -0.13
CA GLY A 401 -44.76 -6.26 -1.33
C GLY A 401 -43.68 -5.24 -1.08
N LYS A 402 -43.02 -4.86 -2.16
CA LYS A 402 -41.96 -3.84 -2.19
C LYS A 402 -42.12 -3.03 -3.47
N PHE A 403 -41.98 -1.71 -3.37
CA PHE A 403 -41.67 -0.93 -4.57
C PHE A 403 -40.50 0.03 -4.32
N GLU A 404 -39.69 0.25 -5.33
CA GLU A 404 -38.53 1.10 -5.27
C GLU A 404 -38.91 2.54 -5.50
N VAL A 405 -38.23 3.47 -4.81
CA VAL A 405 -38.50 4.90 -4.81
C VAL A 405 -37.26 5.64 -5.30
N GLU A 406 -37.46 6.62 -6.16
CA GLU A 406 -36.46 7.64 -6.47
C GLU A 406 -37.02 8.99 -6.02
N ASN A 407 -36.65 9.42 -4.81
CA ASN A 407 -37.03 10.72 -4.29
C ASN A 407 -35.90 11.75 -4.47
N THR A 408 -36.28 13.05 -4.48
CA THR A 408 -35.34 14.14 -4.25
C THR A 408 -35.33 14.44 -2.75
N PRO A 409 -34.14 14.49 -2.09
CA PRO A 409 -34.04 14.78 -0.66
C PRO A 409 -34.73 16.10 -0.29
N GLY A 410 -35.58 16.09 0.75
CA GLY A 410 -36.30 17.25 1.23
C GLY A 410 -37.52 17.68 0.37
N GLU A 411 -37.81 16.96 -0.70
CA GLU A 411 -39.01 17.23 -1.54
C GLU A 411 -40.04 16.12 -1.36
N VAL A 412 -41.31 16.49 -1.54
CA VAL A 412 -42.42 15.54 -1.49
C VAL A 412 -42.40 14.67 -2.75
N PHE A 413 -42.20 13.38 -2.55
CA PHE A 413 -42.33 12.37 -3.59
C PHE A 413 -43.82 11.91 -3.66
N SER A 414 -44.42 11.94 -4.83
CA SER A 414 -45.74 11.37 -5.08
C SER A 414 -45.61 10.19 -6.04
N GLY A 415 -45.97 8.99 -5.58
CA GLY A 415 -45.85 7.78 -6.33
C GLY A 415 -46.94 6.76 -6.08
N ARG A 416 -47.06 5.76 -6.96
CA ARG A 416 -48.08 4.72 -6.90
C ARG A 416 -47.56 3.34 -7.37
#